data_6494e8fde114afd0dc079984bd3c8e10
#
_entry.id   6494e8fde114afd0dc079984bd3c8e10
#
_cell.length_a   1.000
_cell.length_b   1.000
_cell.length_c   1.000
_cell.angle_alpha   90.00
_cell.angle_beta   90.00
_cell.angle_gamma   90.00
#
_symmetry.space_group_name_H-M   'P 1'
#
loop_
_entity.id
_entity.type
_entity.pdbx_description
1 polymer ?
#
loop_
_entity_poly.entity_id
_entity_poly.type
_entity_poly.pdbx_seq_one_letter_code
_entity_poly.pdbx_strand_id
1 'polypeptide(L)'
;METKNYDKEERFDPATVEALKLHYAEILRLLGEDPAREGLLKTPERVAKAMAFLTKGYDENPLDIIRSAMFREEYRQMVLVKDIELYSLCEHHMLPFYGKAHVAYIPNGYITGLSKVARVVECFARRLQVQERLTVQIRDCIQEALNPMGVAVVIEASHMCMQMRGIEKQQSATTTSAFTGVFLSSQRTREEFMTLISHRYRXTXTRSGTDAGSLCRGLRCGPGLGLCQRRQGIRILX
;
A
#
# COMPACT_ATOMS: atom_id res chain seq x y z
N MET A 1 28.68 8.03 -19.23
CA MET A 1 27.27 7.98 -18.81
C MET A 1 27.26 8.10 -17.30
N GLU A 2 26.95 9.28 -16.77
CA GLU A 2 26.80 9.46 -15.32
C GLU A 2 25.53 8.78 -14.86
N THR A 3 25.67 7.79 -14.01
CA THR A 3 24.55 7.19 -13.29
C THR A 3 24.00 8.25 -12.34
N LYS A 4 22.89 8.88 -12.71
CA LYS A 4 22.14 9.72 -11.77
C LYS A 4 21.66 8.82 -10.63
N ASN A 5 22.33 8.89 -9.51
CA ASN A 5 21.80 8.34 -8.26
C ASN A 5 20.42 8.97 -8.02
N TYR A 6 19.42 8.11 -7.92
CA TYR A 6 18.05 8.53 -7.61
C TYR A 6 17.98 8.77 -6.11
N ASP A 7 18.57 9.87 -5.66
CA ASP A 7 18.40 10.31 -4.28
C ASP A 7 16.99 10.87 -4.17
N LYS A 8 16.15 10.11 -3.46
CA LYS A 8 14.81 10.51 -3.12
C LYS A 8 14.91 11.61 -2.06
N GLU A 9 15.13 12.85 -2.51
CA GLU A 9 15.09 14.00 -1.60
C GLU A 9 13.69 14.11 -1.00
N GLU A 10 13.58 13.74 0.26
CA GLU A 10 12.40 14.01 1.06
C GLU A 10 12.45 15.49 1.46
N ARG A 11 11.77 16.32 0.68
CA ARG A 11 11.70 17.76 0.95
C ARG A 11 10.58 18.02 1.95
N PHE A 12 10.97 18.22 3.20
CA PHE A 12 10.05 18.67 4.25
C PHE A 12 10.37 20.13 4.57
N ASP A 13 9.34 20.92 4.89
CA ASP A 13 9.55 22.25 5.39
C ASP A 13 10.37 22.20 6.69
N PRO A 14 11.60 22.76 6.70
CA PRO A 14 12.45 22.66 7.89
C PRO A 14 11.83 23.32 9.14
N ALA A 15 11.04 24.40 8.97
CA ALA A 15 10.42 25.07 10.09
C ALA A 15 9.37 24.16 10.74
N THR A 16 8.56 23.47 9.94
CA THR A 16 7.58 22.51 10.43
C THR A 16 8.26 21.34 11.15
N VAL A 17 9.32 20.80 10.58
CA VAL A 17 10.08 19.69 11.19
C VAL A 17 10.64 20.12 12.55
N GLU A 18 11.23 21.32 12.65
CA GLU A 18 11.81 21.81 13.90
C GLU A 18 10.72 22.04 14.98
N ALA A 19 9.57 22.61 14.59
CA ALA A 19 8.44 22.77 15.50
C ALA A 19 7.94 21.41 16.03
N LEU A 20 7.71 20.45 15.14
CA LEU A 20 7.28 19.10 15.50
C LEU A 20 8.29 18.42 16.45
N LYS A 21 9.57 18.57 16.17
CA LYS A 21 10.66 18.02 16.99
C LYS A 21 10.56 18.49 18.45
N LEU A 22 10.30 19.79 18.67
CA LEU A 22 10.14 20.32 20.03
C LEU A 22 8.94 19.67 20.74
N HIS A 23 7.82 19.56 20.06
CA HIS A 23 6.63 18.91 20.63
C HIS A 23 6.87 17.43 20.93
N TYR A 24 7.56 16.69 20.04
CA TYR A 24 7.85 15.28 20.29
C TYR A 24 8.84 15.07 21.45
N ALA A 25 9.79 15.99 21.65
CA ALA A 25 10.65 15.93 22.84
C ALA A 25 9.82 16.08 24.13
N GLU A 26 8.84 16.98 24.12
CA GLU A 26 7.95 17.17 25.27
C GLU A 26 7.02 15.96 25.47
N ILE A 27 6.48 15.39 24.38
CA ILE A 27 5.68 14.17 24.46
C ILE A 27 6.46 13.05 25.14
N LEU A 28 7.74 12.87 24.80
CA LEU A 28 8.57 11.84 25.44
C LEU A 28 8.67 12.05 26.95
N ARG A 29 8.88 13.31 27.42
CA ARG A 29 8.90 13.62 28.85
C ARG A 29 7.57 13.30 29.54
N LEU A 30 6.46 13.67 28.90
CA LEU A 30 5.12 13.43 29.45
C LEU A 30 4.78 11.92 29.53
N LEU A 31 5.39 11.13 28.66
CA LEU A 31 5.27 9.65 28.71
C LEU A 31 6.17 9.00 29.78
N GLY A 32 6.98 9.81 30.47
CA GLY A 32 7.89 9.32 31.51
C GLY A 32 9.25 8.89 30.99
N GLU A 33 9.61 9.26 29.75
CA GLU A 33 10.91 8.92 29.16
C GLU A 33 11.90 10.09 29.30
N ASP A 34 13.19 9.75 29.30
CA ASP A 34 14.26 10.74 29.24
C ASP A 34 14.71 10.94 27.78
N PRO A 35 14.33 12.07 27.15
CA PRO A 35 14.73 12.32 25.76
C PRO A 35 16.25 12.50 25.57
N ALA A 36 17.00 12.69 26.67
CA ALA A 36 18.46 12.83 26.61
C ALA A 36 19.20 11.47 26.61
N ARG A 37 18.51 10.36 26.91
CA ARG A 37 19.17 9.06 26.85
C ARG A 37 19.54 8.69 25.40
N GLU A 38 20.66 7.99 25.23
CA GLU A 38 21.30 7.70 23.94
C GLU A 38 20.32 7.23 22.86
N GLY A 39 19.43 6.31 23.18
CA GLY A 39 18.48 5.74 22.22
C GLY A 39 17.40 6.73 21.75
N LEU A 40 17.13 7.80 22.51
CA LEU A 40 16.07 8.77 22.22
C LEU A 40 16.59 10.12 21.70
N LEU A 41 17.90 10.39 21.73
CA LEU A 41 18.46 11.67 21.30
C LEU A 41 17.97 12.14 19.92
N LYS A 42 17.83 11.22 18.98
CA LYS A 42 17.39 11.53 17.60
C LYS A 42 15.91 11.23 17.36
N THR A 43 15.19 10.70 18.35
CA THR A 43 13.79 10.28 18.18
C THR A 43 12.87 11.44 17.85
N PRO A 44 12.95 12.62 18.53
CA PRO A 44 12.07 13.74 18.17
C PRO A 44 12.17 14.15 16.70
N GLU A 45 13.39 14.24 16.17
CA GLU A 45 13.61 14.59 14.76
C GLU A 45 13.11 13.49 13.81
N ARG A 46 13.41 12.23 14.14
CA ARG A 46 12.98 11.09 13.33
C ARG A 46 11.46 11.01 13.25
N VAL A 47 10.76 11.20 14.37
CA VAL A 47 9.29 11.16 14.40
C VAL A 47 8.72 12.36 13.62
N ALA A 48 9.30 13.57 13.79
CA ALA A 48 8.87 14.75 13.04
C ALA A 48 8.93 14.50 11.52
N LYS A 49 10.06 13.99 11.03
CA LYS A 49 10.24 13.66 9.60
C LYS A 49 9.29 12.54 9.15
N ALA A 50 9.11 11.52 9.99
CA ALA A 50 8.18 10.43 9.67
C ALA A 50 6.75 10.93 9.53
N MET A 51 6.30 11.80 10.44
CA MET A 51 4.96 12.37 10.38
C MET A 51 4.77 13.27 9.16
N ALA A 52 5.76 14.10 8.84
CA ALA A 52 5.74 14.91 7.61
C ALA A 52 5.60 14.00 6.36
N PHE A 53 6.36 12.90 6.30
CA PHE A 53 6.24 11.92 5.21
C PHE A 53 4.87 11.25 5.17
N LEU A 54 4.35 10.84 6.32
CA LEU A 54 3.06 10.13 6.42
C LEU A 54 1.86 11.02 6.13
N THR A 55 2.05 12.35 6.13
CA THR A 55 0.99 13.31 5.85
C THR A 55 1.26 14.19 4.61
N LYS A 56 2.26 13.84 3.80
CA LYS A 56 2.67 14.62 2.61
C LYS A 56 1.55 14.79 1.57
N GLY A 57 0.54 13.93 1.59
CA GLY A 57 -0.60 14.02 0.67
C GLY A 57 -1.44 15.28 0.82
N TYR A 58 -1.28 16.02 1.93
CA TYR A 58 -1.92 17.33 2.06
C TYR A 58 -1.32 18.37 1.11
N ASP A 59 -0.06 18.17 0.70
CA ASP A 59 0.66 19.11 -0.16
C ASP A 59 0.49 18.76 -1.66
N GLU A 60 -0.26 17.69 -1.97
CA GLU A 60 -0.44 17.21 -3.34
C GLU A 60 -1.87 17.42 -3.82
N ASN A 61 -2.02 17.80 -5.10
CA ASN A 61 -3.33 17.88 -5.74
C ASN A 61 -3.62 16.57 -6.51
N PRO A 62 -4.55 15.76 -6.08
CA PRO A 62 -4.81 14.46 -6.72
C PRO A 62 -5.39 14.58 -8.13
N LEU A 63 -6.12 15.66 -8.45
CA LEU A 63 -6.64 15.88 -9.82
C LEU A 63 -5.49 16.14 -10.80
N ASP A 64 -4.49 16.91 -10.39
CA ASP A 64 -3.33 17.19 -11.23
C ASP A 64 -2.51 15.92 -11.49
N ILE A 65 -2.47 15.01 -10.51
CA ILE A 65 -1.81 13.70 -10.67
C ILE A 65 -2.44 12.94 -11.86
N ILE A 66 -3.76 12.81 -11.90
CA ILE A 66 -4.46 12.11 -12.99
C ILE A 66 -4.25 12.86 -14.32
N ARG A 67 -4.51 14.18 -14.31
CA ARG A 67 -4.47 15.02 -15.53
C ARG A 67 -3.09 15.08 -16.16
N SER A 68 -2.02 14.91 -15.38
CA SER A 68 -0.64 14.96 -15.90
C SER A 68 -0.29 13.84 -16.89
N ALA A 69 -1.12 12.80 -17.02
CA ALA A 69 -0.89 11.71 -17.98
C ALA A 69 -2.21 11.13 -18.48
N MET A 70 -3.05 12.00 -19.01
CA MET A 70 -4.29 11.61 -19.69
C MET A 70 -4.02 11.43 -21.17
N PHE A 71 -4.60 10.39 -21.77
CA PHE A 71 -4.47 10.07 -23.18
C PHE A 71 -5.84 9.82 -23.77
N ARG A 72 -6.06 10.30 -25.00
CA ARG A 72 -7.29 9.98 -25.74
C ARG A 72 -7.17 8.54 -26.27
N GLU A 73 -8.17 7.71 -25.97
CA GLU A 73 -8.18 6.30 -26.39
C GLU A 73 -9.61 5.79 -26.49
N GLU A 74 -9.92 5.06 -27.56
CA GLU A 74 -11.25 4.49 -27.80
C GLU A 74 -11.47 3.14 -27.13
N TYR A 75 -10.84 2.93 -26.00
CA TYR A 75 -11.01 1.72 -25.17
C TYR A 75 -12.27 1.86 -24.30
N ARG A 76 -13.13 0.83 -24.33
CA ARG A 76 -14.43 0.85 -23.63
C ARG A 76 -14.62 -0.33 -22.68
N GLN A 77 -13.55 -1.08 -22.38
CA GLN A 77 -13.60 -2.16 -21.41
C GLN A 77 -13.05 -1.68 -20.06
N MET A 78 -13.28 -2.48 -19.03
CA MET A 78 -12.78 -2.17 -17.68
C MET A 78 -11.25 -2.10 -17.66
N VAL A 79 -10.72 -1.00 -17.15
CA VAL A 79 -9.30 -0.89 -16.76
C VAL A 79 -9.25 -1.10 -15.25
N LEU A 80 -8.48 -2.07 -14.80
CA LEU A 80 -8.36 -2.43 -13.38
C LEU A 80 -6.90 -2.36 -12.94
N VAL A 81 -6.61 -1.57 -11.91
CA VAL A 81 -5.34 -1.58 -11.19
C VAL A 81 -5.64 -2.16 -9.81
N LYS A 82 -5.11 -3.33 -9.53
CA LYS A 82 -5.40 -4.04 -8.28
C LYS A 82 -4.16 -4.27 -7.43
N ASP A 83 -4.39 -4.63 -6.18
CA ASP A 83 -3.34 -4.88 -5.19
C ASP A 83 -2.42 -3.66 -4.96
N ILE A 84 -2.97 -2.44 -5.08
CA ILE A 84 -2.23 -1.22 -4.78
C ILE A 84 -2.04 -1.16 -3.26
N GLU A 85 -0.81 -1.33 -2.81
CA GLU A 85 -0.50 -1.24 -1.37
C GLU A 85 -0.75 0.18 -0.87
N LEU A 86 -1.33 0.29 0.32
CA LEU A 86 -1.54 1.58 0.96
C LEU A 86 -1.18 1.53 2.44
N TYR A 87 -0.70 2.65 2.94
CA TYR A 87 -0.40 2.91 4.34
C TYR A 87 -0.95 4.28 4.70
N SER A 88 -1.78 4.35 5.74
CA SER A 88 -2.44 5.58 6.15
C SER A 88 -2.46 5.68 7.68
N LEU A 89 -2.84 6.85 8.18
CA LEU A 89 -3.01 7.09 9.61
C LEU A 89 -4.49 7.32 9.92
N CYS A 90 -5.01 6.56 10.87
CA CYS A 90 -6.37 6.74 11.37
C CYS A 90 -6.50 8.12 12.04
N GLU A 91 -7.43 8.95 11.61
CA GLU A 91 -7.59 10.31 12.14
C GLU A 91 -7.96 10.34 13.63
N HIS A 92 -8.59 9.27 14.14
CA HIS A 92 -9.03 9.21 15.54
C HIS A 92 -7.88 8.94 16.51
N HIS A 93 -6.83 8.25 16.07
CA HIS A 93 -5.79 7.76 16.98
C HIS A 93 -4.37 8.05 16.48
N MET A 94 -4.21 8.51 15.24
CA MET A 94 -2.92 8.64 14.55
C MET A 94 -2.12 7.33 14.52
N LEU A 95 -2.81 6.20 14.63
CA LEU A 95 -2.22 4.87 14.49
C LEU A 95 -2.39 4.38 13.05
N PRO A 96 -1.45 3.57 12.53
CA PRO A 96 -1.53 3.13 11.15
C PRO A 96 -2.71 2.21 10.86
N PHE A 97 -3.24 2.33 9.65
CA PHE A 97 -3.94 1.24 8.99
C PHE A 97 -3.28 1.03 7.62
N TYR A 98 -3.28 -0.20 7.17
CA TYR A 98 -2.56 -0.57 5.96
C TYR A 98 -3.27 -1.72 5.27
N GLY A 99 -3.12 -1.78 3.95
CA GLY A 99 -3.82 -2.79 3.20
C GLY A 99 -3.64 -2.62 1.71
N LYS A 100 -4.71 -2.88 0.97
CA LYS A 100 -4.70 -2.84 -0.49
C LYS A 100 -5.93 -2.12 -1.02
N ALA A 101 -5.73 -1.34 -2.07
CA ALA A 101 -6.79 -0.75 -2.86
C ALA A 101 -6.88 -1.43 -4.23
N HIS A 102 -8.10 -1.60 -4.70
CA HIS A 102 -8.40 -2.09 -6.06
C HIS A 102 -9.24 -1.01 -6.70
N VAL A 103 -8.77 -0.48 -7.83
CA VAL A 103 -9.39 0.66 -8.51
C VAL A 103 -9.67 0.28 -9.95
N ALA A 104 -10.92 0.39 -10.37
CA ALA A 104 -11.30 0.16 -11.76
C ALA A 104 -12.10 1.34 -12.30
N TYR A 105 -12.00 1.55 -13.60
CA TYR A 105 -12.85 2.49 -14.31
C TYR A 105 -13.13 1.98 -15.72
N ILE A 106 -14.24 2.39 -16.30
CA ILE A 106 -14.55 2.11 -17.70
C ILE A 106 -14.43 3.44 -18.47
N PRO A 107 -13.42 3.55 -19.35
CA PRO A 107 -13.13 4.81 -20.04
C PRO A 107 -14.30 5.33 -20.90
N ASN A 108 -14.35 6.64 -21.07
CA ASN A 108 -15.27 7.36 -21.94
C ASN A 108 -14.45 8.34 -22.78
N GLY A 109 -13.57 7.79 -23.62
CA GLY A 109 -12.71 8.57 -24.53
C GLY A 109 -11.33 8.93 -23.96
N TYR A 110 -11.12 8.78 -22.65
CA TYR A 110 -9.84 9.07 -22.02
C TYR A 110 -9.39 7.96 -21.08
N ILE A 111 -8.11 7.68 -21.12
CA ILE A 111 -7.43 6.80 -20.14
C ILE A 111 -6.32 7.60 -19.44
N THR A 112 -5.85 7.06 -18.32
CA THR A 112 -4.71 7.64 -17.60
C THR A 112 -3.60 6.60 -17.43
N GLY A 113 -2.38 7.08 -17.22
CA GLY A 113 -1.27 6.19 -16.91
C GLY A 113 -1.55 5.40 -15.62
N LEU A 114 -1.32 4.08 -15.66
CA LEU A 114 -1.65 3.18 -14.53
C LEU A 114 -0.96 3.61 -13.23
N SER A 115 0.26 4.16 -13.32
CA SER A 115 0.98 4.70 -12.18
C SER A 115 0.28 5.91 -11.53
N LYS A 116 -0.51 6.66 -12.32
CA LYS A 116 -1.26 7.82 -11.79
C LYS A 116 -2.38 7.36 -10.85
N VAL A 117 -3.02 6.25 -11.19
CA VAL A 117 -4.04 5.65 -10.31
C VAL A 117 -3.42 5.30 -8.95
N ALA A 118 -2.26 4.63 -8.96
CA ALA A 118 -1.56 4.28 -7.71
C ALA A 118 -1.13 5.54 -6.93
N ARG A 119 -0.68 6.59 -7.63
CA ARG A 119 -0.27 7.85 -6.98
C ARG A 119 -1.47 8.59 -6.35
N VAL A 120 -2.65 8.52 -6.94
CA VAL A 120 -3.86 9.09 -6.33
C VAL A 120 -4.22 8.36 -5.04
N VAL A 121 -4.13 7.02 -5.06
CA VAL A 121 -4.33 6.22 -3.83
C VAL A 121 -3.31 6.66 -2.76
N GLU A 122 -2.03 6.78 -3.12
CA GLU A 122 -0.98 7.23 -2.20
C GLU A 122 -1.25 8.66 -1.69
N CYS A 123 -1.60 9.60 -2.56
CA CYS A 123 -1.89 11.00 -2.20
C CYS A 123 -2.99 11.09 -1.14
N PHE A 124 -4.09 10.37 -1.31
CA PHE A 124 -5.16 10.37 -0.32
C PHE A 124 -4.82 9.56 0.92
N ALA A 125 -4.08 8.46 0.79
CA ALA A 125 -3.68 7.63 1.93
C ALA A 125 -2.69 8.36 2.85
N ARG A 126 -1.82 9.23 2.31
CA ARG A 126 -0.86 10.03 3.10
C ARG A 126 -1.51 11.27 3.71
N ARG A 127 -2.64 11.07 4.39
CA ARG A 127 -3.39 12.07 5.16
C ARG A 127 -3.93 11.40 6.42
N LEU A 128 -4.47 12.18 7.35
CA LEU A 128 -5.25 11.61 8.45
C LEU A 128 -6.61 11.18 7.88
N GLN A 129 -6.96 9.90 7.99
CA GLN A 129 -8.11 9.34 7.25
C GLN A 129 -9.02 8.46 8.10
N VAL A 130 -10.23 8.30 7.61
CA VAL A 130 -11.05 7.12 7.86
C VAL A 130 -11.18 6.37 6.54
N GLN A 131 -11.22 5.05 6.59
CA GLN A 131 -11.16 4.20 5.39
C GLN A 131 -12.32 4.48 4.43
N GLU A 132 -13.50 4.76 4.95
CA GLU A 132 -14.69 5.07 4.16
C GLU A 132 -14.48 6.35 3.33
N ARG A 133 -13.97 7.42 3.96
CA ARG A 133 -13.68 8.69 3.27
C ARG A 133 -12.59 8.50 2.22
N LEU A 134 -11.53 7.76 2.56
CA LEU A 134 -10.44 7.46 1.63
C LEU A 134 -10.98 6.78 0.36
N THR A 135 -11.86 5.78 0.53
CA THR A 135 -12.46 5.03 -0.58
C THR A 135 -13.27 5.95 -1.51
N VAL A 136 -14.08 6.81 -0.90
CA VAL A 136 -14.94 7.77 -1.64
C VAL A 136 -14.09 8.83 -2.36
N GLN A 137 -13.06 9.37 -1.69
CA GLN A 137 -12.20 10.41 -2.27
C GLN A 137 -11.44 9.90 -3.51
N ILE A 138 -10.94 8.66 -3.46
CA ILE A 138 -10.27 8.05 -4.62
C ILE A 138 -11.26 7.92 -5.79
N ARG A 139 -12.46 7.38 -5.52
CA ARG A 139 -13.51 7.21 -6.53
C ARG A 139 -13.88 8.55 -7.17
N ASP A 140 -14.14 9.56 -6.36
CA ASP A 140 -14.60 10.87 -6.84
C ASP A 140 -13.52 11.60 -7.64
N CYS A 141 -12.27 11.52 -7.22
CA CYS A 141 -11.15 12.10 -7.95
C CYS A 141 -11.04 11.51 -9.37
N ILE A 142 -11.14 10.19 -9.50
CA ILE A 142 -11.05 9.52 -10.80
C ILE A 142 -12.29 9.86 -11.64
N GLN A 143 -13.47 9.88 -11.02
CA GLN A 143 -14.72 10.24 -11.70
C GLN A 143 -14.65 11.67 -12.24
N GLU A 144 -14.17 12.61 -11.44
CA GLU A 144 -14.04 14.01 -11.83
C GLU A 144 -12.99 14.22 -12.93
N ALA A 145 -11.81 13.59 -12.77
CA ALA A 145 -10.70 13.84 -13.67
C ALA A 145 -10.89 13.25 -15.06
N LEU A 146 -11.42 12.02 -15.17
CA LEU A 146 -11.53 11.27 -16.43
C LEU A 146 -12.95 11.27 -17.03
N ASN A 147 -13.95 11.60 -16.23
CA ASN A 147 -15.37 11.47 -16.62
C ASN A 147 -15.67 10.10 -17.27
N PRO A 148 -15.29 8.99 -16.65
CA PRO A 148 -15.50 7.66 -17.21
C PRO A 148 -16.98 7.25 -17.11
N MET A 149 -17.35 6.16 -17.77
CA MET A 149 -18.71 5.58 -17.67
C MET A 149 -19.02 5.08 -16.25
N GLY A 150 -18.01 4.88 -15.44
CA GLY A 150 -18.12 4.51 -14.03
C GLY A 150 -16.77 4.21 -13.41
N VAL A 151 -16.73 4.27 -12.09
CA VAL A 151 -15.54 3.96 -11.26
C VAL A 151 -15.94 2.98 -10.17
N ALA A 152 -15.04 2.06 -9.84
CA ALA A 152 -15.17 1.15 -8.72
C ALA A 152 -13.88 1.22 -7.88
N VAL A 153 -14.03 1.39 -6.58
CA VAL A 153 -12.92 1.34 -5.63
C VAL A 153 -13.29 0.40 -4.49
N VAL A 154 -12.42 -0.53 -4.18
CA VAL A 154 -12.53 -1.40 -3.00
C VAL A 154 -11.20 -1.30 -2.24
N ILE A 155 -11.27 -1.12 -0.93
CA ILE A 155 -10.10 -1.11 -0.04
C ILE A 155 -10.30 -2.18 1.03
N GLU A 156 -9.28 -3.01 1.21
CA GLU A 156 -9.20 -3.98 2.31
C GLU A 156 -8.01 -3.60 3.19
N ALA A 157 -8.24 -3.36 4.47
CA ALA A 157 -7.16 -2.90 5.36
C ALA A 157 -7.29 -3.44 6.78
N SER A 158 -6.15 -3.57 7.43
CA SER A 158 -5.98 -3.89 8.84
C SER A 158 -5.69 -2.61 9.62
N HIS A 159 -6.36 -2.44 10.76
CA HIS A 159 -6.28 -1.22 11.58
C HIS A 159 -5.54 -1.49 12.89
N MET A 160 -4.37 -0.87 13.06
CA MET A 160 -3.60 -1.04 14.31
C MET A 160 -4.37 -0.51 15.54
N CYS A 161 -5.23 0.49 15.36
CA CYS A 161 -6.07 1.00 16.44
C CYS A 161 -7.10 -0.02 16.97
N MET A 162 -7.40 -1.06 16.18
CA MET A 162 -8.25 -2.18 16.59
C MET A 162 -7.44 -3.38 17.08
N GLN A 163 -6.22 -3.54 16.59
CA GLN A 163 -5.39 -4.73 16.85
C GLN A 163 -4.56 -4.59 18.11
N MET A 164 -3.87 -3.46 18.30
CA MET A 164 -2.89 -3.30 19.39
C MET A 164 -3.46 -2.65 20.64
N ARG A 165 -4.68 -2.17 20.60
CA ARG A 165 -5.40 -1.52 21.71
C ARG A 165 -6.91 -1.61 21.50
N GLY A 166 -7.67 -1.13 22.46
CA GLY A 166 -9.14 -1.13 22.40
C GLY A 166 -9.70 -2.54 22.45
N ILE A 167 -10.31 -3.00 21.37
CA ILE A 167 -10.95 -4.32 21.32
C ILE A 167 -9.98 -5.48 21.04
N GLU A 168 -8.74 -5.19 20.68
CA GLU A 168 -7.65 -6.17 20.51
C GLU A 168 -7.99 -7.33 19.56
N LYS A 169 -8.64 -7.04 18.44
CA LYS A 169 -9.01 -8.05 17.43
C LYS A 169 -7.94 -8.19 16.35
N GLN A 170 -7.05 -9.15 16.55
CA GLN A 170 -5.82 -9.32 15.74
C GLN A 170 -6.09 -9.66 14.26
N GLN A 171 -7.15 -10.42 13.99
CA GLN A 171 -7.43 -10.93 12.65
C GLN A 171 -8.52 -10.13 11.92
N SER A 172 -8.97 -9.01 12.50
CA SER A 172 -10.00 -8.20 11.86
C SER A 172 -9.44 -7.44 10.65
N ALA A 173 -10.17 -7.49 9.56
CA ALA A 173 -9.92 -6.67 8.37
C ALA A 173 -11.20 -5.93 8.03
N THR A 174 -11.08 -4.71 7.56
CA THR A 174 -12.21 -3.88 7.14
C THR A 174 -12.19 -3.78 5.62
N THR A 175 -13.33 -4.02 4.99
CA THR A 175 -13.50 -3.81 3.55
C THR A 175 -14.47 -2.67 3.33
N THR A 176 -14.08 -1.69 2.52
CA THR A 176 -14.96 -0.58 2.09
C THR A 176 -15.02 -0.55 0.58
N SER A 177 -16.18 -0.16 0.04
CA SER A 177 -16.38 -0.07 -1.41
C SER A 177 -17.12 1.20 -1.79
N ALA A 178 -16.79 1.74 -2.96
CA ALA A 178 -17.46 2.90 -3.53
C ALA A 178 -17.55 2.76 -5.06
N PHE A 179 -18.74 2.99 -5.60
CA PHE A 179 -19.03 2.78 -7.03
C PHE A 179 -19.69 4.01 -7.62
N THR A 180 -19.51 4.22 -8.93
CA THR A 180 -20.28 5.20 -9.72
C THR A 180 -20.71 4.59 -11.05
N GLY A 181 -21.62 5.27 -11.75
CA GLY A 181 -22.01 4.96 -13.13
C GLY A 181 -22.41 3.51 -13.33
N VAL A 182 -21.82 2.87 -14.32
CA VAL A 182 -22.17 1.49 -14.70
C VAL A 182 -21.86 0.46 -13.61
N PHE A 183 -20.94 0.74 -12.68
CA PHE A 183 -20.71 -0.16 -11.55
C PHE A 183 -21.85 -0.12 -10.52
N LEU A 184 -22.61 0.99 -10.47
CA LEU A 184 -23.84 1.06 -9.67
C LEU A 184 -25.03 0.43 -10.41
N SER A 185 -25.21 0.76 -11.71
CA SER A 185 -26.41 0.38 -12.45
C SER A 185 -26.40 -1.05 -12.97
N SER A 186 -25.20 -1.65 -13.20
CA SER A 186 -25.06 -3.00 -13.75
C SER A 186 -24.49 -3.96 -12.72
N GLN A 187 -25.31 -4.88 -12.25
CA GLN A 187 -24.88 -5.95 -11.35
C GLN A 187 -23.77 -6.79 -12.01
N ARG A 188 -23.94 -7.14 -13.29
CA ARG A 188 -22.96 -7.95 -14.05
C ARG A 188 -21.57 -7.30 -14.06
N THR A 189 -21.51 -5.98 -14.32
CA THR A 189 -20.24 -5.24 -14.33
C THR A 189 -19.58 -5.26 -12.95
N ARG A 190 -20.38 -5.11 -11.91
CA ARG A 190 -19.89 -5.13 -10.54
C ARG A 190 -19.39 -6.54 -10.16
N GLU A 191 -20.09 -7.59 -10.55
CA GLU A 191 -19.67 -8.99 -10.31
C GLU A 191 -18.38 -9.33 -11.05
N GLU A 192 -18.23 -8.86 -12.29
CA GLU A 192 -16.99 -9.02 -13.06
C GLU A 192 -15.81 -8.38 -12.30
N PHE A 193 -15.97 -7.14 -11.84
CA PHE A 193 -14.95 -6.45 -11.04
C PHE A 193 -14.61 -7.24 -9.77
N MET A 194 -15.62 -7.65 -8.99
CA MET A 194 -15.39 -8.42 -7.76
C MET A 194 -14.67 -9.73 -8.02
N THR A 195 -15.00 -10.40 -9.12
CA THR A 195 -14.33 -11.65 -9.54
C THR A 195 -12.86 -11.39 -9.87
N LEU A 196 -12.58 -10.32 -10.63
CA LEU A 196 -11.20 -10.00 -11.03
C LEU A 196 -10.31 -9.63 -9.83
N ILE A 197 -10.84 -8.95 -8.82
CA ILE A 197 -10.04 -8.60 -7.64
C ILE A 197 -9.82 -9.81 -6.71
N SER A 198 -10.76 -10.76 -6.66
CA SER A 198 -10.62 -11.96 -5.82
C SER A 198 -9.58 -12.95 -6.37
N HIS A 199 -9.30 -12.95 -7.67
CA HIS A 199 -8.30 -13.82 -8.27
C HIS A 199 -6.88 -13.33 -7.99
N ARG A 200 -6.12 -14.08 -7.20
CA ARG A 200 -4.69 -13.79 -6.98
C ARG A 200 -3.89 -14.20 -8.21
N TYR A 201 -3.25 -13.27 -8.86
CA TYR A 201 -2.29 -13.54 -9.92
C TYR A 201 -1.00 -14.07 -9.28
N ARG A 202 -0.77 -15.38 -9.41
CA ARG A 202 0.51 -15.95 -9.00
C ARG A 202 1.51 -15.83 -10.16
N UNK A 203 2.49 -15.01 -10.17
CA UNK A 203 3.31 -15.02 -10.82
C UNK A 203 4.05 -16.04 -10.70
N THR A 204 3.81 -16.90 -11.31
CA THR A 204 4.71 -18.01 -11.38
C THR A 204 6.02 -17.60 -12.05
N UNK A 205 6.79 -17.07 -11.37
CA UNK A 205 7.77 -16.98 -11.71
C UNK A 205 8.29 -18.07 -11.98
N THR A 206 8.26 -18.61 -13.06
CA THR A 206 9.03 -19.72 -13.55
C THR A 206 10.52 -19.35 -13.41
N ARG A 207 11.13 -19.84 -12.37
CA ARG A 207 12.58 -19.96 -12.39
C ARG A 207 12.92 -20.84 -13.58
N SER A 208 13.49 -20.25 -14.61
CA SER A 208 14.14 -21.02 -15.66
C SER A 208 15.37 -21.69 -15.02
N GLY A 209 15.13 -22.83 -14.41
CA GLY A 209 16.22 -23.71 -14.00
C GLY A 209 16.84 -24.29 -15.25
N THR A 210 18.06 -23.91 -15.53
CA THR A 210 18.89 -24.68 -16.45
C THR A 210 19.10 -26.06 -15.81
N ASP A 211 18.37 -27.05 -16.27
CA ASP A 211 18.64 -28.43 -15.97
C ASP A 211 20.01 -28.80 -16.53
N ALA A 212 21.03 -28.73 -15.70
CA ALA A 212 22.28 -29.44 -15.97
C ALA A 212 22.02 -30.91 -15.59
N GLY A 213 21.72 -31.69 -16.59
CA GLY A 213 21.51 -33.14 -16.43
C GLY A 213 22.71 -33.79 -15.78
N SER A 214 22.48 -34.43 -14.66
CA SER A 214 23.42 -35.42 -14.10
C SER A 214 22.80 -36.82 -14.20
N LEU A 215 23.33 -37.58 -15.09
CA LEU A 215 23.10 -39.02 -15.14
C LEU A 215 23.59 -39.65 -13.83
N CYS A 216 22.69 -40.16 -13.02
CA CYS A 216 23.03 -41.18 -12.03
C CYS A 216 22.26 -42.43 -12.37
N ARG A 217 22.93 -43.34 -13.09
CA ARG A 217 22.48 -44.74 -13.25
C ARG A 217 22.95 -45.56 -12.06
N GLY A 218 22.00 -46.19 -11.42
CA GLY A 218 22.17 -47.50 -10.83
C GLY A 218 22.83 -47.64 -9.50
N LEU A 219 22.02 -47.68 -8.43
CA LEU A 219 22.36 -48.49 -7.25
C LEU A 219 21.03 -48.97 -6.62
N ARG A 220 20.89 -50.33 -6.60
CA ARG A 220 19.81 -51.00 -5.87
C ARG A 220 20.11 -50.94 -4.37
N CYS A 221 19.19 -50.45 -3.58
CA CYS A 221 19.25 -50.60 -2.13
C CYS A 221 18.24 -51.68 -1.69
N GLY A 222 18.71 -52.67 -0.98
CA GLY A 222 17.90 -53.68 -0.32
C GLY A 222 17.26 -53.16 0.98
N PRO A 223 16.29 -53.91 1.56
CA PRO A 223 15.54 -53.44 2.70
C PRO A 223 16.30 -53.58 4.03
N GLY A 224 16.47 -52.48 4.73
CA GLY A 224 17.03 -52.46 6.08
C GLY A 224 16.77 -51.16 6.78
N LEU A 225 16.14 -51.25 7.93
CA LEU A 225 15.76 -50.17 8.86
C LEU A 225 16.92 -49.21 9.20
N GLY A 226 16.68 -47.93 9.11
CA GLY A 226 17.63 -46.94 9.63
C GLY A 226 16.96 -45.57 9.81
N LEU A 227 16.74 -45.21 11.04
CA LEU A 227 16.28 -43.87 11.45
C LEU A 227 17.30 -42.78 11.08
N CYS A 228 16.86 -41.83 10.25
CA CYS A 228 17.67 -40.68 9.92
C CYS A 228 17.18 -39.48 10.81
N GLN A 229 17.95 -39.16 11.81
CA GLN A 229 17.74 -37.95 12.63
C GLN A 229 18.33 -36.73 11.91
N ARG A 230 17.47 -35.78 11.55
CA ARG A 230 17.92 -34.44 11.09
C ARG A 230 18.26 -33.57 12.31
N ARG A 231 19.55 -33.21 12.44
CA ARG A 231 19.96 -32.15 13.34
C ARG A 231 19.74 -30.80 12.62
N GLN A 232 18.84 -29.99 13.15
CA GLN A 232 18.71 -28.58 12.76
C GLN A 232 19.72 -27.75 13.55
N GLY A 233 20.72 -27.23 12.86
CA GLY A 233 21.62 -26.22 13.43
C GLY A 233 21.13 -24.82 13.08
N ILE A 234 20.63 -24.07 14.06
CA ILE A 234 20.32 -22.65 13.91
C ILE A 234 21.62 -21.88 14.21
N ARG A 235 22.18 -21.18 13.24
CA ARG A 235 23.23 -20.18 13.48
C ARG A 235 22.57 -18.80 13.56
N ILE A 236 22.69 -18.17 14.69
CA ILE A 236 22.34 -16.76 14.90
C ILE A 236 23.63 -15.96 14.70
N LEU A 237 23.57 -14.99 13.81
CA LEU A 237 24.64 -14.01 13.65
C LEU A 237 24.14 -12.65 14.14
N UNK A 238 24.88 -12.44 14.95
CA UNK A 238 24.59 -11.28 15.49
C UNK A 238 25.05 -10.21 14.88
#